data_e0d93fd145baf5c917f128fe5a8f954c
#
_entry.id   e0d93fd145baf5c917f128fe5a8f954c
#
_cell.length_a   1.000
_cell.length_b   1.000
_cell.length_c   1.000
_cell.angle_alpha   90.00
_cell.angle_beta   90.00
_cell.angle_gamma   90.00
#
_symmetry.space_group_name_H-M   'P 1'
#
loop_
_entity.id
_entity.type
_entity.pdbx_description
1 polymer ?
#
loop_
_entity_poly.entity_id
_entity_poly.type
_entity_poly.pdbx_seq_one_letter_code
_entity_poly.pdbx_strand_id
1 'polypeptide(L)'
;LLNRETLSVKPSSSSEQLSPIAAGLPIGELLEELNSLPKESKLLTSGEFDVYCTESQNIPSLLHEIGRLRELNFRQVGEGTGLAIDIDHFDHDYLHLFVWDRENQCLVGAYRLGLVDQLIEKHGVAGLYSRTLFNYDQRFIDQMGKSIEMGRSVIAQQYQKSMSALLLLWKGIATFVHQNPDYTHLFGPVSISNDYSDTARQLLAQSMTLHHYDNNCAEYVTPSNPLPEHHRDWNTSMLTALGDLQLLSRVIARIDEGKGVPVLLRQYLSLNGKLVCFNVDPAFNNALDGLITVDLRDVQEKTLARYMGREQTHEYLTYHANSNHK
;
A
#
# COMPACT_ATOMS: atom_id res chain seq x y z
N LEU A 1 -1.24 36.53 -16.89
CA LEU A 1 -2.61 36.05 -17.06
C LEU A 1 -2.55 34.64 -17.59
N LEU A 2 -2.45 33.63 -16.70
CA LEU A 2 -2.51 32.24 -17.05
C LEU A 2 -3.82 31.66 -16.49
N ASN A 3 -4.65 31.13 -17.38
CA ASN A 3 -5.93 30.53 -17.11
C ASN A 3 -5.75 29.36 -16.11
N ARG A 4 -6.38 29.50 -14.96
CA ARG A 4 -6.68 28.38 -14.06
C ARG A 4 -7.93 27.68 -14.60
N GLU A 5 -7.76 26.57 -15.28
CA GLU A 5 -8.85 25.61 -15.46
C GLU A 5 -9.08 24.90 -14.13
N THR A 6 -10.08 25.35 -13.40
CA THR A 6 -10.65 24.65 -12.25
C THR A 6 -11.40 23.44 -12.79
N LEU A 7 -10.83 22.25 -12.59
CA LEU A 7 -11.58 20.99 -12.69
C LEU A 7 -12.66 20.99 -11.62
N SER A 8 -13.88 21.36 -12.00
CA SER A 8 -15.05 21.26 -11.12
C SER A 8 -15.43 19.80 -10.98
N VAL A 9 -15.10 19.22 -9.84
CA VAL A 9 -15.67 17.94 -9.40
C VAL A 9 -17.13 18.20 -9.06
N LYS A 10 -18.05 17.71 -9.87
CA LYS A 10 -19.48 17.68 -9.54
C LYS A 10 -19.69 16.70 -8.38
N PRO A 11 -20.44 17.04 -7.34
CA PRO A 11 -20.89 16.05 -6.36
C PRO A 11 -21.90 15.14 -7.08
N SER A 12 -21.56 13.87 -7.26
CA SER A 12 -22.45 12.86 -7.85
C SER A 12 -23.45 12.37 -6.80
N SER A 13 -24.61 13.00 -6.73
CA SER A 13 -25.84 12.37 -6.22
C SER A 13 -26.60 11.79 -7.43
N SER A 14 -26.07 10.73 -7.99
CA SER A 14 -26.80 9.83 -8.90
C SER A 14 -26.26 8.42 -8.63
N SER A 15 -27.17 7.46 -8.52
CA SER A 15 -26.83 6.04 -8.52
C SER A 15 -26.15 5.71 -9.85
N GLU A 16 -24.86 5.96 -9.95
CA GLU A 16 -24.07 5.49 -11.07
C GLU A 16 -24.12 3.97 -11.04
N GLN A 17 -24.70 3.41 -12.08
CA GLN A 17 -24.88 1.98 -12.23
C GLN A 17 -23.49 1.37 -12.41
N LEU A 18 -23.02 0.61 -11.40
CA LEU A 18 -21.72 -0.06 -11.45
C LEU A 18 -21.61 -0.91 -12.72
N SER A 19 -20.52 -0.76 -13.45
CA SER A 19 -20.25 -1.64 -14.58
C SER A 19 -20.13 -3.10 -14.10
N PRO A 20 -20.63 -4.10 -14.84
CA PRO A 20 -20.33 -5.49 -14.52
C PRO A 20 -18.81 -5.71 -14.45
N ILE A 21 -18.36 -6.49 -13.46
CA ILE A 21 -16.95 -6.86 -13.38
C ILE A 21 -16.59 -7.70 -14.62
N ALA A 22 -15.43 -7.45 -15.20
CA ALA A 22 -14.93 -8.17 -16.36
C ALA A 22 -14.89 -9.69 -16.11
N ALA A 23 -15.12 -10.48 -17.15
CA ALA A 23 -14.90 -11.92 -17.08
C ALA A 23 -13.41 -12.22 -16.88
N GLY A 24 -13.12 -13.33 -16.18
CA GLY A 24 -11.76 -13.84 -16.09
C GLY A 24 -11.24 -14.29 -17.46
N LEU A 25 -9.93 -14.13 -17.67
CA LEU A 25 -9.27 -14.60 -18.88
C LEU A 25 -9.06 -16.12 -18.87
N PRO A 26 -8.91 -16.76 -20.04
CA PRO A 26 -8.59 -18.19 -20.12
C PRO A 26 -7.27 -18.50 -19.40
N ILE A 27 -7.26 -19.56 -18.60
CA ILE A 27 -6.07 -19.98 -17.83
C ILE A 27 -4.86 -20.23 -18.75
N GLY A 28 -5.08 -20.79 -19.94
CA GLY A 28 -3.99 -21.03 -20.91
C GLY A 28 -3.25 -19.74 -21.28
N GLU A 29 -3.97 -18.64 -21.49
CA GLU A 29 -3.39 -17.34 -21.83
C GLU A 29 -2.53 -16.80 -20.67
N LEU A 30 -3.00 -16.92 -19.43
CA LEU A 30 -2.24 -16.50 -18.25
C LEU A 30 -0.98 -17.35 -18.05
N LEU A 31 -1.08 -18.66 -18.28
CA LEU A 31 0.07 -19.57 -18.17
C LEU A 31 1.12 -19.33 -19.27
N GLU A 32 0.71 -19.05 -20.50
CA GLU A 32 1.59 -18.68 -21.59
C GLU A 32 2.36 -17.41 -21.25
N GLU A 33 1.68 -16.39 -20.72
CA GLU A 33 2.32 -15.15 -20.30
C GLU A 33 3.29 -15.37 -19.15
N LEU A 34 2.91 -16.11 -18.09
CA LEU A 34 3.80 -16.49 -16.98
C LEU A 34 5.07 -17.23 -17.46
N ASN A 35 4.92 -18.15 -18.39
CA ASN A 35 6.04 -18.93 -18.92
C ASN A 35 6.97 -18.10 -19.83
N SER A 36 6.47 -17.00 -20.39
CA SER A 36 7.25 -16.08 -21.22
C SER A 36 8.04 -15.05 -20.42
N LEU A 37 7.77 -14.92 -19.11
CA LEU A 37 8.44 -13.95 -18.27
C LEU A 37 9.95 -14.22 -18.16
N PRO A 38 10.79 -13.16 -18.12
CA PRO A 38 12.20 -13.29 -17.78
C PRO A 38 12.37 -14.02 -16.44
N LYS A 39 13.42 -14.81 -16.30
CA LYS A 39 13.68 -15.57 -15.06
C LYS A 39 13.81 -14.65 -13.83
N GLU A 40 14.35 -13.48 -14.05
CA GLU A 40 14.59 -12.43 -13.04
C GLU A 40 13.27 -11.88 -12.47
N SER A 41 12.18 -11.99 -13.24
CA SER A 41 10.85 -11.59 -12.77
C SER A 41 10.34 -12.47 -11.63
N LYS A 42 10.79 -13.72 -11.52
CA LYS A 42 10.46 -14.61 -10.42
C LYS A 42 11.39 -14.34 -9.24
N LEU A 43 10.86 -13.76 -8.17
CA LEU A 43 11.62 -13.42 -6.98
C LEU A 43 11.88 -14.62 -6.07
N LEU A 44 10.86 -15.44 -5.83
CA LEU A 44 10.96 -16.60 -4.97
C LEU A 44 9.83 -17.61 -5.24
N THR A 45 10.06 -18.84 -4.76
CA THR A 45 9.08 -19.92 -4.69
C THR A 45 8.93 -20.38 -3.24
N SER A 46 7.70 -20.63 -2.80
CA SER A 46 7.40 -21.15 -1.46
C SER A 46 6.22 -22.13 -1.55
N GLY A 47 6.52 -23.44 -1.41
CA GLY A 47 5.51 -24.49 -1.64
C GLY A 47 4.94 -24.40 -3.05
N GLU A 48 3.62 -24.35 -3.14
CA GLU A 48 2.86 -24.20 -4.38
C GLU A 48 2.85 -22.78 -4.96
N PHE A 49 3.37 -21.79 -4.24
CA PHE A 49 3.30 -20.37 -4.61
C PHE A 49 4.59 -19.88 -5.25
N ASP A 50 4.45 -19.14 -6.34
CA ASP A 50 5.51 -18.36 -6.98
C ASP A 50 5.21 -16.87 -6.79
N VAL A 51 6.25 -16.09 -6.49
CA VAL A 51 6.16 -14.63 -6.37
C VAL A 51 6.95 -13.97 -7.50
N TYR A 52 6.27 -13.09 -8.20
CA TYR A 52 6.83 -12.35 -9.34
C TYR A 52 6.81 -10.85 -9.10
N CYS A 53 7.74 -10.13 -9.75
CA CYS A 53 7.73 -8.70 -9.87
C CYS A 53 8.20 -8.30 -11.27
N THR A 54 7.38 -7.55 -12.00
CA THR A 54 7.67 -7.19 -13.39
C THR A 54 6.93 -5.95 -13.83
N GLU A 55 7.33 -5.38 -14.97
CA GLU A 55 6.67 -4.25 -15.62
C GLU A 55 5.36 -4.68 -16.28
N SER A 56 4.42 -3.73 -16.37
CA SER A 56 3.07 -3.92 -16.95
C SER A 56 3.10 -4.48 -18.39
N GLN A 57 4.06 -4.02 -19.19
CA GLN A 57 4.18 -4.42 -20.59
C GLN A 57 4.50 -5.91 -20.78
N ASN A 58 5.05 -6.57 -19.76
CA ASN A 58 5.36 -8.00 -19.79
C ASN A 58 4.18 -8.88 -19.39
N ILE A 59 3.11 -8.29 -18.85
CA ILE A 59 1.99 -9.00 -18.23
C ILE A 59 0.61 -8.44 -18.61
N PRO A 60 0.30 -8.14 -19.89
CA PRO A 60 -0.97 -7.52 -20.24
C PRO A 60 -2.18 -8.34 -19.79
N SER A 61 -2.17 -9.67 -19.92
CA SER A 61 -3.28 -10.55 -19.51
C SER A 61 -3.35 -10.70 -17.99
N LEU A 62 -2.20 -10.92 -17.33
CA LEU A 62 -2.12 -10.96 -15.87
C LEU A 62 -2.47 -9.62 -15.24
N LEU A 63 -2.10 -8.49 -15.86
CA LEU A 63 -2.49 -7.16 -15.40
C LEU A 63 -4.01 -6.97 -15.45
N HIS A 64 -4.65 -7.46 -16.53
CA HIS A 64 -6.11 -7.48 -16.61
C HIS A 64 -6.73 -8.28 -15.44
N GLU A 65 -6.19 -9.47 -15.13
CA GLU A 65 -6.64 -10.28 -13.99
C GLU A 65 -6.36 -9.61 -12.64
N ILE A 66 -5.22 -8.94 -12.48
CA ILE A 66 -4.91 -8.13 -11.28
C ILE A 66 -5.95 -7.01 -11.14
N GLY A 67 -6.27 -6.28 -12.22
CA GLY A 67 -7.29 -5.23 -12.22
C GLY A 67 -8.69 -5.76 -11.90
N ARG A 68 -9.04 -6.93 -12.43
CA ARG A 68 -10.29 -7.61 -12.10
C ARG A 68 -10.36 -8.01 -10.63
N LEU A 69 -9.29 -8.58 -10.09
CA LEU A 69 -9.17 -8.95 -8.69
C LEU A 69 -9.27 -7.73 -7.76
N ARG A 70 -8.62 -6.62 -8.11
CA ARG A 70 -8.70 -5.35 -7.39
C ARG A 70 -10.14 -4.85 -7.33
N GLU A 71 -10.80 -4.70 -8.47
CA GLU A 71 -12.17 -4.20 -8.53
C GLU A 71 -13.14 -5.09 -7.75
N LEU A 72 -13.01 -6.42 -7.92
CA LEU A 72 -13.85 -7.38 -7.19
C LEU A 72 -13.75 -7.23 -5.67
N ASN A 73 -12.52 -7.06 -5.15
CA ASN A 73 -12.29 -6.97 -3.71
C ASN A 73 -12.60 -5.57 -3.15
N PHE A 74 -12.22 -4.51 -3.87
CA PHE A 74 -12.45 -3.14 -3.41
C PHE A 74 -13.94 -2.76 -3.40
N ARG A 75 -14.74 -3.27 -4.35
CA ARG A 75 -16.21 -3.12 -4.29
C ARG A 75 -16.82 -3.67 -3.00
N GLN A 76 -16.29 -4.78 -2.47
CA GLN A 76 -16.82 -5.40 -1.26
C GLN A 76 -16.70 -4.50 -0.03
N VAL A 77 -15.71 -3.60 -0.02
CA VAL A 77 -15.47 -2.63 1.06
C VAL A 77 -15.88 -1.20 0.68
N GLY A 78 -16.61 -1.04 -0.43
CA GLY A 78 -17.09 0.26 -0.89
C GLY A 78 -16.00 1.17 -1.50
N GLU A 79 -14.83 0.61 -1.82
CA GLU A 79 -13.66 1.32 -2.36
C GLU A 79 -13.40 0.96 -3.84
N GLY A 80 -14.36 0.33 -4.53
CA GLY A 80 -14.24 0.00 -5.96
C GLY A 80 -14.35 1.25 -6.84
N THR A 81 -13.74 1.18 -8.02
CA THR A 81 -13.81 2.26 -9.02
C THR A 81 -15.18 2.35 -9.71
N GLY A 82 -15.99 1.30 -9.63
CA GLY A 82 -17.23 1.17 -10.39
C GLY A 82 -17.04 0.71 -11.84
N LEU A 83 -15.79 0.57 -12.30
CA LEU A 83 -15.45 0.11 -13.65
C LEU A 83 -15.38 -1.43 -13.70
N ALA A 84 -15.27 -1.99 -14.90
CA ALA A 84 -15.15 -3.44 -15.07
C ALA A 84 -13.87 -4.03 -14.47
N ILE A 85 -12.78 -3.25 -14.41
CA ILE A 85 -11.48 -3.55 -13.82
C ILE A 85 -10.89 -2.29 -13.18
N ASP A 86 -10.11 -2.43 -12.12
CA ASP A 86 -9.34 -1.33 -11.50
C ASP A 86 -7.93 -1.30 -12.12
N ILE A 87 -7.82 -0.59 -13.23
CA ILE A 87 -6.56 -0.25 -13.90
C ILE A 87 -6.58 1.24 -14.19
N ASP A 88 -5.52 1.94 -13.81
CA ASP A 88 -5.34 3.36 -14.08
C ASP A 88 -4.05 3.62 -14.90
N HIS A 89 -3.79 4.87 -15.25
CA HIS A 89 -2.60 5.22 -16.02
C HIS A 89 -1.28 4.99 -15.27
N PHE A 90 -1.29 4.99 -13.93
CA PHE A 90 -0.10 4.70 -13.13
C PHE A 90 0.34 3.24 -13.29
N ASP A 91 -0.58 2.32 -13.56
CA ASP A 91 -0.25 0.91 -13.74
C ASP A 91 0.77 0.66 -14.87
N HIS A 92 0.88 1.55 -15.82
CA HIS A 92 1.82 1.42 -16.95
C HIS A 92 3.28 1.65 -16.56
N ASP A 93 3.53 2.49 -15.56
CA ASP A 93 4.88 2.91 -15.14
C ASP A 93 5.32 2.28 -13.82
N TYR A 94 4.42 1.58 -13.13
CA TYR A 94 4.69 0.87 -11.90
C TYR A 94 5.04 -0.59 -12.15
N LEU A 95 5.83 -1.16 -11.24
CA LEU A 95 6.03 -2.59 -11.19
C LEU A 95 4.82 -3.28 -10.53
N HIS A 96 4.53 -4.48 -10.99
CA HIS A 96 3.50 -5.33 -10.42
C HIS A 96 4.14 -6.52 -9.73
N LEU A 97 4.02 -6.56 -8.40
CA LEU A 97 4.40 -7.70 -7.59
C LEU A 97 3.15 -8.53 -7.34
N PHE A 98 3.20 -9.81 -7.66
CA PHE A 98 2.05 -10.71 -7.48
C PHE A 98 2.46 -12.11 -7.08
N VAL A 99 1.53 -12.80 -6.42
CA VAL A 99 1.66 -14.20 -6.02
C VAL A 99 0.75 -15.05 -6.89
N TRP A 100 1.30 -16.10 -7.47
CA TRP A 100 0.60 -17.10 -8.27
C TRP A 100 0.57 -18.44 -7.55
N ASP A 101 -0.61 -19.05 -7.46
CA ASP A 101 -0.78 -20.42 -6.99
C ASP A 101 -0.71 -21.36 -8.19
N ARG A 102 0.33 -22.22 -8.21
CA ARG A 102 0.55 -23.16 -9.30
C ARG A 102 -0.41 -24.33 -9.31
N GLU A 103 -0.88 -24.76 -8.13
CA GLU A 103 -1.81 -25.88 -8.01
C GLU A 103 -3.22 -25.46 -8.44
N ASN A 104 -3.70 -24.33 -7.93
CA ASN A 104 -5.01 -23.80 -8.26
C ASN A 104 -5.03 -22.94 -9.54
N GLN A 105 -3.87 -22.66 -10.13
CA GLN A 105 -3.68 -21.87 -11.34
C GLN A 105 -4.41 -20.50 -11.28
N CYS A 106 -4.17 -19.75 -10.21
CA CYS A 106 -4.82 -18.46 -10.01
C CYS A 106 -3.94 -17.45 -9.27
N LEU A 107 -4.31 -16.16 -9.37
CA LEU A 107 -3.73 -15.08 -8.58
C LEU A 107 -4.16 -15.19 -7.12
N VAL A 108 -3.19 -15.10 -6.22
CA VAL A 108 -3.40 -15.06 -4.76
C VAL A 108 -3.54 -13.64 -4.25
N GLY A 109 -2.73 -12.73 -4.79
CA GLY A 109 -2.70 -11.33 -4.41
C GLY A 109 -1.66 -10.55 -5.19
N ALA A 110 -1.71 -9.23 -5.05
CA ALA A 110 -0.80 -8.33 -5.75
C ALA A 110 -0.54 -7.04 -4.97
N TYR A 111 0.56 -6.39 -5.32
CA TYR A 111 0.94 -5.03 -4.94
C TYR A 111 1.42 -4.26 -6.17
N ARG A 112 1.18 -2.94 -6.18
CA ARG A 112 1.75 -2.02 -7.13
C ARG A 112 2.92 -1.30 -6.49
N LEU A 113 4.11 -1.32 -7.12
CA LEU A 113 5.36 -0.75 -6.62
C LEU A 113 5.85 0.36 -7.56
N GLY A 114 5.87 1.59 -7.09
CA GLY A 114 6.41 2.72 -7.85
C GLY A 114 7.85 3.02 -7.44
N LEU A 115 8.79 2.90 -8.35
CA LEU A 115 10.18 3.30 -8.12
C LEU A 115 10.28 4.82 -8.23
N VAL A 116 10.33 5.50 -7.09
CA VAL A 116 10.11 6.95 -7.00
C VAL A 116 11.12 7.76 -7.81
N ASP A 117 12.39 7.38 -7.77
CA ASP A 117 13.44 8.03 -8.55
C ASP A 117 13.16 7.96 -10.06
N GLN A 118 12.75 6.79 -10.57
CA GLN A 118 12.42 6.61 -11.99
C GLN A 118 11.13 7.33 -12.39
N LEU A 119 10.10 7.28 -11.54
CA LEU A 119 8.84 7.96 -11.79
C LEU A 119 9.00 9.48 -11.83
N ILE A 120 9.82 10.03 -10.92
CA ILE A 120 10.10 11.47 -10.88
C ILE A 120 10.95 11.90 -12.06
N GLU A 121 11.95 11.10 -12.45
CA GLU A 121 12.75 11.39 -13.65
C GLU A 121 11.87 11.45 -14.90
N LYS A 122 10.89 10.55 -15.03
CA LYS A 122 10.03 10.45 -16.21
C LYS A 122 8.87 11.45 -16.21
N HIS A 123 8.24 11.68 -15.07
CA HIS A 123 6.96 12.40 -14.96
C HIS A 123 6.94 13.53 -13.93
N GLY A 124 8.06 13.77 -13.23
CA GLY A 124 8.05 14.61 -12.03
C GLY A 124 7.21 14.00 -10.91
N VAL A 125 6.92 14.80 -9.88
CA VAL A 125 6.12 14.35 -8.72
C VAL A 125 4.70 13.91 -9.12
N ALA A 126 4.17 14.38 -10.25
CA ALA A 126 2.88 13.95 -10.78
C ALA A 126 2.85 12.47 -11.21
N GLY A 127 4.00 11.81 -11.36
CA GLY A 127 4.12 10.37 -11.60
C GLY A 127 3.78 9.50 -10.38
N LEU A 128 3.69 10.09 -9.19
CA LEU A 128 3.33 9.39 -7.97
C LEU A 128 1.81 9.34 -7.79
N TYR A 129 1.26 8.14 -7.60
CA TYR A 129 -0.16 7.97 -7.34
C TYR A 129 -0.61 8.75 -6.09
N SER A 130 0.15 8.66 -5.01
CA SER A 130 -0.18 9.33 -3.75
C SER A 130 -0.21 10.86 -3.86
N ARG A 131 0.35 11.44 -4.94
CA ARG A 131 0.21 12.86 -5.25
C ARG A 131 -1.25 13.28 -5.53
N THR A 132 -2.11 12.33 -5.85
CA THR A 132 -3.55 12.58 -5.99
C THR A 132 -4.22 12.85 -4.64
N LEU A 133 -3.62 12.38 -3.56
CA LEU A 133 -4.13 12.46 -2.17
C LEU A 133 -3.36 13.46 -1.32
N PHE A 134 -2.06 13.65 -1.60
CA PHE A 134 -1.15 14.46 -0.80
C PHE A 134 -0.34 15.43 -1.66
N ASN A 135 -0.03 16.60 -1.11
CA ASN A 135 0.87 17.56 -1.73
C ASN A 135 2.23 17.46 -1.05
N TYR A 136 3.26 17.20 -1.83
CA TYR A 136 4.63 17.02 -1.38
C TYR A 136 5.47 18.28 -1.62
N ASP A 137 6.15 18.75 -0.58
CA ASP A 137 7.31 19.64 -0.73
C ASP A 137 8.50 18.82 -1.25
N GLN A 138 9.39 19.45 -2.02
CA GLN A 138 10.59 18.79 -2.54
C GLN A 138 11.42 18.13 -1.43
N ARG A 139 11.46 18.75 -0.25
CA ARG A 139 12.19 18.22 0.93
C ARG A 139 11.69 16.85 1.39
N PHE A 140 10.39 16.56 1.25
CA PHE A 140 9.88 15.21 1.53
C PHE A 140 10.49 14.18 0.57
N ILE A 141 10.48 14.50 -0.73
CA ILE A 141 11.05 13.62 -1.75
C ILE A 141 12.55 13.41 -1.52
N ASP A 142 13.28 14.48 -1.19
CA ASP A 142 14.71 14.41 -0.92
C ASP A 142 15.02 13.55 0.31
N GLN A 143 14.19 13.64 1.36
CA GLN A 143 14.33 12.79 2.57
C GLN A 143 14.04 11.31 2.29
N MET A 144 13.06 11.02 1.44
CA MET A 144 12.74 9.65 1.05
C MET A 144 13.86 9.02 0.20
N GLY A 145 14.65 9.82 -0.52
CA GLY A 145 15.72 9.32 -1.38
C GLY A 145 15.23 8.28 -2.38
N LYS A 146 16.03 7.24 -2.63
CA LYS A 146 15.56 6.08 -3.39
C LYS A 146 14.54 5.31 -2.56
N SER A 147 13.30 5.40 -2.96
CA SER A 147 12.14 4.88 -2.24
C SER A 147 11.16 4.19 -3.18
N ILE A 148 10.30 3.37 -2.59
CA ILE A 148 9.25 2.64 -3.31
C ILE A 148 7.89 3.13 -2.79
N GLU A 149 7.08 3.68 -3.69
CA GLU A 149 5.70 3.96 -3.40
C GLU A 149 4.88 2.68 -3.49
N MET A 150 4.19 2.35 -2.41
CA MET A 150 3.41 1.14 -2.25
C MET A 150 1.92 1.43 -2.45
N GLY A 151 1.24 0.64 -3.27
CA GLY A 151 -0.18 0.85 -3.50
C GLY A 151 -0.92 -0.39 -4.01
N ARG A 152 -2.24 -0.27 -4.07
CA ARG A 152 -3.11 -1.30 -4.65
C ARG A 152 -2.89 -2.71 -4.09
N SER A 153 -2.68 -2.81 -2.77
CA SER A 153 -2.59 -4.11 -2.09
C SER A 153 -3.91 -4.86 -2.17
N VAL A 154 -3.88 -6.06 -2.69
CA VAL A 154 -5.06 -6.91 -2.81
C VAL A 154 -4.72 -8.37 -2.56
N ILE A 155 -5.61 -9.09 -1.86
CA ILE A 155 -5.55 -10.54 -1.68
C ILE A 155 -6.91 -11.11 -2.10
N ALA A 156 -6.89 -12.13 -2.94
CA ALA A 156 -8.10 -12.81 -3.40
C ALA A 156 -8.87 -13.40 -2.21
N GLN A 157 -10.20 -13.32 -2.27
CA GLN A 157 -11.09 -13.61 -1.15
C GLN A 157 -10.84 -14.98 -0.50
N GLN A 158 -10.57 -16.00 -1.31
CA GLN A 158 -10.29 -17.36 -0.83
C GLN A 158 -8.98 -17.47 -0.02
N TYR A 159 -8.05 -16.51 -0.18
CA TYR A 159 -6.77 -16.46 0.54
C TYR A 159 -6.73 -15.44 1.68
N GLN A 160 -7.75 -14.59 1.86
CA GLN A 160 -7.76 -13.53 2.88
C GLN A 160 -7.71 -14.06 4.32
N LYS A 161 -8.22 -15.27 4.56
CA LYS A 161 -8.16 -15.90 5.88
C LYS A 161 -6.80 -16.53 6.18
N SER A 162 -5.93 -16.64 5.18
CA SER A 162 -4.58 -17.18 5.31
C SER A 162 -3.58 -16.06 5.55
N MET A 163 -2.85 -16.15 6.68
CA MET A 163 -1.74 -15.24 6.95
C MET A 163 -0.57 -15.41 5.96
N SER A 164 -0.55 -16.51 5.20
CA SER A 164 0.53 -16.83 4.26
C SER A 164 0.53 -15.91 3.02
N ALA A 165 -0.65 -15.52 2.52
CA ALA A 165 -0.74 -14.66 1.32
C ALA A 165 -0.07 -13.30 1.52
N LEU A 166 -0.41 -12.59 2.61
CA LEU A 166 0.22 -11.32 2.95
C LEU A 166 1.72 -11.50 3.23
N LEU A 167 2.10 -12.56 3.93
CA LEU A 167 3.50 -12.87 4.20
C LEU A 167 4.29 -13.08 2.91
N LEU A 168 3.73 -13.77 1.92
CA LEU A 168 4.39 -13.99 0.61
C LEU A 168 4.58 -12.70 -0.17
N LEU A 169 3.58 -11.82 -0.19
CA LEU A 169 3.70 -10.49 -0.79
C LEU A 169 4.85 -9.70 -0.14
N TRP A 170 4.92 -9.67 1.19
CA TRP A 170 5.99 -8.97 1.92
C TRP A 170 7.36 -9.63 1.76
N LYS A 171 7.43 -10.96 1.64
CA LYS A 171 8.68 -11.64 1.26
C LYS A 171 9.14 -11.23 -0.15
N GLY A 172 8.21 -11.11 -1.09
CA GLY A 172 8.49 -10.61 -2.42
C GLY A 172 9.06 -9.19 -2.40
N ILE A 173 8.42 -8.27 -1.67
CA ILE A 173 8.90 -6.89 -1.50
C ILE A 173 10.32 -6.87 -0.91
N ALA A 174 10.54 -7.63 0.17
CA ALA A 174 11.84 -7.70 0.83
C ALA A 174 12.93 -8.33 -0.08
N THR A 175 12.57 -9.34 -0.88
CA THR A 175 13.49 -9.93 -1.87
C THR A 175 13.84 -8.90 -2.96
N PHE A 176 12.85 -8.15 -3.45
CA PHE A 176 13.08 -7.08 -4.42
C PHE A 176 14.03 -6.01 -3.86
N VAL A 177 13.81 -5.58 -2.63
CA VAL A 177 14.68 -4.60 -1.95
C VAL A 177 16.09 -5.16 -1.76
N HIS A 178 16.25 -6.41 -1.34
CA HIS A 178 17.57 -7.02 -1.21
C HIS A 178 18.33 -7.06 -2.56
N GLN A 179 17.63 -7.34 -3.66
CA GLN A 179 18.22 -7.31 -5.00
C GLN A 179 18.53 -5.90 -5.51
N ASN A 180 17.87 -4.87 -4.92
CA ASN A 180 18.02 -3.46 -5.25
C ASN A 180 18.29 -2.65 -3.97
N PRO A 181 19.46 -2.84 -3.32
CA PRO A 181 19.70 -2.37 -1.96
C PRO A 181 19.73 -0.85 -1.80
N ASP A 182 19.82 -0.10 -2.88
CA ASP A 182 19.74 1.37 -2.84
C ASP A 182 18.37 1.88 -2.35
N TYR A 183 17.30 1.09 -2.50
CA TYR A 183 15.99 1.45 -2.00
C TYR A 183 15.91 1.27 -0.48
N THR A 184 15.73 2.38 0.23
CA THR A 184 15.76 2.41 1.70
C THR A 184 14.41 2.64 2.34
N HIS A 185 13.50 3.32 1.64
CA HIS A 185 12.19 3.67 2.17
C HIS A 185 11.06 3.04 1.37
N LEU A 186 10.03 2.63 2.11
CA LEU A 186 8.72 2.32 1.55
C LEU A 186 7.75 3.40 2.05
N PHE A 187 6.85 3.88 1.20
CA PHE A 187 5.77 4.76 1.65
C PHE A 187 4.52 4.58 0.79
N GLY A 188 3.40 5.00 1.32
CA GLY A 188 2.14 4.98 0.57
C GLY A 188 0.93 5.20 1.47
N PRO A 189 -0.24 5.43 0.87
CA PRO A 189 -1.49 5.54 1.59
C PRO A 189 -1.95 4.17 2.09
N VAL A 190 -2.38 4.12 3.35
CA VAL A 190 -3.06 2.96 3.94
C VAL A 190 -4.47 3.38 4.31
N SER A 191 -5.45 2.80 3.61
CA SER A 191 -6.85 3.18 3.76
C SER A 191 -7.49 2.52 4.99
N ILE A 192 -8.26 3.31 5.73
CA ILE A 192 -9.20 2.87 6.75
C ILE A 192 -10.59 3.09 6.15
N SER A 193 -11.29 1.99 5.85
CA SER A 193 -12.59 2.02 5.19
C SER A 193 -13.63 2.87 5.94
N ASN A 194 -14.52 3.51 5.19
CA ASN A 194 -15.68 4.23 5.76
C ASN A 194 -16.71 3.29 6.42
N ASP A 195 -16.54 1.98 6.34
CA ASP A 195 -17.31 1.01 7.13
C ASP A 195 -17.00 1.08 8.63
N TYR A 196 -15.85 1.65 9.02
CA TYR A 196 -15.58 1.97 10.41
C TYR A 196 -16.41 3.17 10.83
N SER A 197 -16.99 3.12 12.04
CA SER A 197 -17.69 4.27 12.61
C SER A 197 -16.77 5.49 12.74
N ASP A 198 -17.32 6.68 12.72
CA ASP A 198 -16.56 7.92 12.94
C ASP A 198 -15.78 7.87 14.25
N THR A 199 -16.36 7.24 15.29
CA THR A 199 -15.71 7.08 16.60
C THR A 199 -14.44 6.22 16.49
N ALA A 200 -14.51 5.08 15.80
CA ALA A 200 -13.37 4.19 15.59
C ALA A 200 -12.29 4.86 14.73
N ARG A 201 -12.69 5.53 13.64
CA ARG A 201 -11.77 6.26 12.75
C ARG A 201 -11.03 7.37 13.49
N GLN A 202 -11.74 8.18 14.30
CA GLN A 202 -11.15 9.24 15.12
C GLN A 202 -10.18 8.67 16.17
N LEU A 203 -10.54 7.56 16.82
CA LEU A 203 -9.68 6.93 17.81
C LEU A 203 -8.40 6.36 17.17
N LEU A 204 -8.52 5.70 16.02
CA LEU A 204 -7.38 5.24 15.23
C LEU A 204 -6.48 6.41 14.84
N ALA A 205 -7.05 7.48 14.28
CA ALA A 205 -6.30 8.65 13.85
C ALA A 205 -5.54 9.31 15.00
N GLN A 206 -6.20 9.53 16.15
CA GLN A 206 -5.57 10.15 17.31
C GLN A 206 -4.50 9.27 17.94
N SER A 207 -4.75 7.96 18.06
CA SER A 207 -3.75 7.02 18.57
C SER A 207 -2.51 6.98 17.67
N MET A 208 -2.69 6.96 16.36
CA MET A 208 -1.57 6.96 15.42
C MET A 208 -0.80 8.29 15.45
N THR A 209 -1.49 9.41 15.51
CA THR A 209 -0.85 10.73 15.64
C THR A 209 -0.05 10.84 16.94
N LEU A 210 -0.55 10.26 18.03
CA LEU A 210 0.17 10.30 19.31
C LEU A 210 1.42 9.39 19.33
N HIS A 211 1.32 8.18 18.77
CA HIS A 211 2.33 7.13 18.97
C HIS A 211 3.24 6.88 17.78
N HIS A 212 2.82 7.25 16.57
CA HIS A 212 3.51 6.89 15.33
C HIS A 212 3.77 8.07 14.39
N TYR A 213 3.63 9.30 14.89
CA TYR A 213 3.77 10.48 14.05
C TYR A 213 5.21 10.75 13.65
N ASP A 214 5.43 11.07 12.39
CA ASP A 214 6.71 11.46 11.84
C ASP A 214 6.87 12.98 11.84
N ASN A 215 7.43 13.49 12.93
CA ASN A 215 7.68 14.94 13.08
C ASN A 215 8.63 15.51 12.01
N ASN A 216 9.50 14.66 11.42
CA ASN A 216 10.50 15.12 10.44
C ASN A 216 9.91 15.26 9.04
N CYS A 217 8.97 14.40 8.67
CA CYS A 217 8.35 14.39 7.35
C CYS A 217 7.04 15.17 7.29
N ALA A 218 6.29 15.25 8.39
CA ALA A 218 4.93 15.77 8.40
C ALA A 218 4.81 17.23 8.00
N GLU A 219 5.82 18.07 8.29
CA GLU A 219 5.81 19.49 7.91
C GLU A 219 5.94 19.70 6.38
N TYR A 220 6.38 18.67 5.65
CA TYR A 220 6.62 18.74 4.20
C TYR A 220 5.53 18.09 3.37
N VAL A 221 4.44 17.66 4.00
CA VAL A 221 3.32 17.01 3.32
C VAL A 221 2.00 17.61 3.80
N THR A 222 1.13 17.98 2.87
CA THR A 222 -0.22 18.43 3.19
C THR A 222 -1.24 17.55 2.48
N PRO A 223 -2.28 17.04 3.20
CA PRO A 223 -3.35 16.28 2.57
C PRO A 223 -4.19 17.19 1.66
N SER A 224 -4.71 16.61 0.55
CA SER A 224 -5.63 17.33 -0.35
C SER A 224 -6.98 17.61 0.34
N ASN A 225 -7.45 16.67 1.15
CA ASN A 225 -8.67 16.78 1.95
C ASN A 225 -8.36 16.39 3.39
N PRO A 226 -7.99 17.35 4.26
CA PRO A 226 -7.64 17.06 5.65
C PRO A 226 -8.77 16.37 6.42
N LEU A 227 -8.41 15.45 7.31
CA LEU A 227 -9.37 14.91 8.28
C LEU A 227 -9.92 16.06 9.13
N PRO A 228 -11.25 16.26 9.19
CA PRO A 228 -11.84 17.30 10.05
C PRO A 228 -11.45 17.10 11.51
N GLU A 229 -11.04 18.17 12.17
CA GLU A 229 -10.80 18.14 13.60
C GLU A 229 -12.14 17.96 14.33
N HIS A 230 -12.34 16.78 14.91
CA HIS A 230 -13.43 16.54 15.85
C HIS A 230 -12.83 16.58 17.25
N HIS A 231 -13.16 17.61 18.01
CA HIS A 231 -12.78 17.70 19.42
C HIS A 231 -13.58 16.65 20.23
N ARG A 232 -13.12 15.42 20.22
CA ARG A 232 -13.49 14.43 21.23
C ARG A 232 -12.40 14.45 22.27
N ASP A 233 -12.73 14.88 23.47
CA ASP A 233 -11.84 14.87 24.62
C ASP A 233 -11.62 13.43 25.10
N TRP A 234 -10.78 12.69 24.37
CA TRP A 234 -10.32 11.41 24.85
C TRP A 234 -9.40 11.62 26.06
N ASN A 235 -9.58 10.80 27.08
CA ASN A 235 -8.70 10.83 28.23
C ASN A 235 -7.26 10.53 27.80
N THR A 236 -6.32 11.42 28.12
CA THR A 236 -4.91 11.32 27.76
C THR A 236 -4.28 10.01 28.24
N SER A 237 -4.63 9.55 29.45
CA SER A 237 -4.14 8.27 29.99
C SER A 237 -4.64 7.08 29.16
N MET A 238 -5.90 7.14 28.67
CA MET A 238 -6.43 6.12 27.76
C MET A 238 -5.67 6.12 26.43
N LEU A 239 -5.51 7.28 25.80
CA LEU A 239 -4.77 7.38 24.54
C LEU A 239 -3.32 6.90 24.68
N THR A 240 -2.66 7.20 25.79
CA THR A 240 -1.30 6.73 26.08
C THR A 240 -1.24 5.19 26.13
N ALA A 241 -2.23 4.55 26.78
CA ALA A 241 -2.30 3.08 26.84
C ALA A 241 -2.56 2.45 25.47
N LEU A 242 -3.22 3.15 24.55
CA LEU A 242 -3.53 2.68 23.20
C LEU A 242 -2.31 2.68 22.24
N GLY A 243 -1.12 3.00 22.72
CA GLY A 243 0.14 2.69 22.03
C GLY A 243 0.36 1.19 21.86
N ASP A 244 -0.25 0.36 22.71
CA ASP A 244 -0.33 -1.08 22.50
C ASP A 244 -1.37 -1.41 21.42
N LEU A 245 -0.90 -1.89 20.25
CA LEU A 245 -1.74 -2.19 19.10
C LEU A 245 -2.76 -3.29 19.36
N GLN A 246 -2.47 -4.23 20.27
CA GLN A 246 -3.43 -5.29 20.63
C GLN A 246 -4.56 -4.69 21.49
N LEU A 247 -4.21 -3.80 22.42
CA LEU A 247 -5.21 -3.09 23.21
C LEU A 247 -6.06 -2.18 22.33
N LEU A 248 -5.44 -1.39 21.45
CA LEU A 248 -6.15 -0.56 20.48
C LEU A 248 -7.10 -1.39 19.64
N SER A 249 -6.64 -2.53 19.09
CA SER A 249 -7.47 -3.40 18.27
C SER A 249 -8.69 -3.95 19.04
N ARG A 250 -8.52 -4.31 20.33
CA ARG A 250 -9.63 -4.75 21.18
C ARG A 250 -10.63 -3.64 21.48
N VAL A 251 -10.16 -2.41 21.68
CA VAL A 251 -11.04 -1.25 21.91
C VAL A 251 -11.84 -0.94 20.65
N ILE A 252 -11.18 -0.91 19.48
CA ILE A 252 -11.86 -0.72 18.20
C ILE A 252 -12.91 -1.82 17.97
N ALA A 253 -12.59 -3.09 18.25
CA ALA A 253 -13.54 -4.20 18.09
C ALA A 253 -14.76 -4.13 19.02
N ARG A 254 -14.70 -3.35 20.09
CA ARG A 254 -15.86 -3.08 20.96
C ARG A 254 -16.70 -1.89 20.48
N ILE A 255 -16.09 -0.96 19.76
CA ILE A 255 -16.79 0.18 19.15
C ILE A 255 -17.50 -0.28 17.88
N ASP A 256 -16.76 -0.99 17.02
CA ASP A 256 -17.24 -1.55 15.76
C ASP A 256 -17.10 -3.07 15.80
N GLU A 257 -18.21 -3.75 16.09
CA GLU A 257 -18.25 -5.18 16.34
C GLU A 257 -17.50 -5.99 15.24
N GLY A 258 -16.53 -6.78 15.69
CA GLY A 258 -15.74 -7.64 14.81
C GLY A 258 -14.62 -6.96 14.03
N LYS A 259 -14.46 -5.63 14.10
CA LYS A 259 -13.38 -4.89 13.46
C LYS A 259 -12.28 -4.55 14.45
N GLY A 260 -11.04 -4.76 14.07
CA GLY A 260 -9.87 -4.32 14.85
C GLY A 260 -9.10 -3.23 14.11
N VAL A 261 -7.85 -3.01 14.50
CA VAL A 261 -6.93 -2.20 13.68
C VAL A 261 -6.76 -2.88 12.32
N PRO A 262 -6.91 -2.17 11.19
CA PRO A 262 -6.76 -2.74 9.85
C PRO A 262 -5.47 -3.56 9.71
N VAL A 263 -5.56 -4.73 9.06
CA VAL A 263 -4.44 -5.68 8.96
C VAL A 263 -3.22 -5.03 8.31
N LEU A 264 -3.43 -4.28 7.23
CA LEU A 264 -2.35 -3.65 6.49
C LEU A 264 -1.68 -2.55 7.34
N LEU A 265 -2.46 -1.75 8.07
CA LEU A 265 -1.94 -0.77 8.99
C LEU A 265 -1.06 -1.41 10.07
N ARG A 266 -1.53 -2.50 10.69
CA ARG A 266 -0.71 -3.27 11.66
C ARG A 266 0.59 -3.78 11.04
N GLN A 267 0.55 -4.19 9.78
CA GLN A 267 1.71 -4.67 9.05
C GLN A 267 2.79 -3.57 8.95
N TYR A 268 2.40 -2.36 8.50
CA TYR A 268 3.33 -1.24 8.42
C TYR A 268 3.85 -0.81 9.80
N LEU A 269 2.99 -0.75 10.81
CA LEU A 269 3.40 -0.38 12.18
C LEU A 269 4.35 -1.42 12.78
N SER A 270 4.22 -2.70 12.43
CA SER A 270 5.17 -3.75 12.86
C SER A 270 6.57 -3.58 12.26
N LEU A 271 6.69 -2.85 11.16
CA LEU A 271 7.94 -2.46 10.51
C LEU A 271 8.45 -1.08 10.97
N ASN A 272 8.04 -0.62 12.14
CA ASN A 272 8.35 0.72 12.65
C ASN A 272 7.83 1.86 11.75
N GLY A 273 6.72 1.61 11.04
CA GLY A 273 6.09 2.59 10.16
C GLY A 273 5.67 3.85 10.91
N LYS A 274 5.83 4.99 10.25
CA LYS A 274 5.49 6.32 10.78
C LYS A 274 4.37 6.95 9.98
N LEU A 275 3.45 7.61 10.68
CA LEU A 275 2.39 8.39 10.08
C LEU A 275 2.89 9.78 9.72
N VAL A 276 2.69 10.20 8.49
CA VAL A 276 2.98 11.58 8.04
C VAL A 276 1.75 12.47 8.21
N CYS A 277 0.63 12.09 7.61
CA CYS A 277 -0.66 12.78 7.78
C CYS A 277 -1.82 11.90 7.33
N PHE A 278 -3.05 12.36 7.59
CA PHE A 278 -4.27 11.74 7.09
C PHE A 278 -4.93 12.57 6.01
N ASN A 279 -5.52 11.90 5.03
CA ASN A 279 -6.37 12.46 3.99
C ASN A 279 -7.72 11.73 3.97
N VAL A 280 -8.81 12.44 3.70
CA VAL A 280 -10.11 11.81 3.39
C VAL A 280 -10.24 11.72 1.89
N ASP A 281 -10.49 10.53 1.34
CA ASP A 281 -10.61 10.33 -0.10
C ASP A 281 -12.07 10.23 -0.56
N PRO A 282 -12.65 11.31 -1.16
CA PRO A 282 -14.02 11.29 -1.63
C PRO A 282 -14.24 10.32 -2.80
N ALA A 283 -13.20 10.02 -3.57
CA ALA A 283 -13.29 9.10 -4.71
C ALA A 283 -13.41 7.64 -4.26
N PHE A 284 -12.92 7.33 -3.03
CA PHE A 284 -13.02 6.01 -2.41
C PHE A 284 -13.93 6.04 -1.18
N ASN A 285 -15.18 6.45 -1.38
CA ASN A 285 -16.23 6.42 -0.35
C ASN A 285 -15.81 7.12 0.97
N ASN A 286 -15.08 8.23 0.89
CA ASN A 286 -14.52 8.93 2.06
C ASN A 286 -13.66 8.05 2.97
N ALA A 287 -12.95 7.09 2.43
CA ALA A 287 -11.94 6.34 3.17
C ALA A 287 -10.93 7.31 3.80
N LEU A 288 -10.41 6.95 4.96
CA LEU A 288 -9.38 7.71 5.65
C LEU A 288 -8.01 7.12 5.29
N ASP A 289 -7.23 7.84 4.50
CA ASP A 289 -5.90 7.43 4.06
C ASP A 289 -4.82 7.99 4.97
N GLY A 290 -4.12 7.12 5.68
CA GLY A 290 -2.90 7.48 6.39
C GLY A 290 -1.69 7.34 5.47
N LEU A 291 -0.94 8.41 5.23
CA LEU A 291 0.35 8.31 4.56
C LEU A 291 1.37 7.75 5.54
N ILE A 292 1.84 6.54 5.27
CA ILE A 292 2.80 5.83 6.12
C ILE A 292 4.15 5.76 5.41
N THR A 293 5.23 6.01 6.16
CA THR A 293 6.62 5.82 5.72
C THR A 293 7.29 4.73 6.55
N VAL A 294 8.17 3.96 5.94
CA VAL A 294 9.01 2.95 6.60
C VAL A 294 10.44 3.14 6.12
N ASP A 295 11.38 3.43 7.02
CA ASP A 295 12.81 3.28 6.73
C ASP A 295 13.23 1.84 7.05
N LEU A 296 13.60 1.10 6.02
CA LEU A 296 13.94 -0.32 6.15
C LEU A 296 15.20 -0.55 6.99
N ARG A 297 16.06 0.48 7.12
CA ARG A 297 17.28 0.44 7.93
C ARG A 297 16.98 0.56 9.42
N ASP A 298 15.81 1.15 9.76
CA ASP A 298 15.35 1.33 11.15
C ASP A 298 14.41 0.19 11.60
N VAL A 299 14.10 -0.77 10.73
CA VAL A 299 13.34 -1.96 11.10
C VAL A 299 14.19 -2.88 11.96
N GLN A 300 13.62 -3.40 13.04
CA GLN A 300 14.33 -4.40 13.86
C GLN A 300 14.81 -5.55 13.00
N GLU A 301 16.10 -5.91 13.09
CA GLU A 301 16.74 -6.95 12.28
C GLU A 301 15.96 -8.28 12.28
N LYS A 302 15.48 -8.71 13.45
CA LYS A 302 14.66 -9.92 13.57
C LYS A 302 13.36 -9.83 12.76
N THR A 303 12.75 -8.66 12.70
CA THR A 303 11.50 -8.42 11.94
C THR A 303 11.80 -8.39 10.45
N LEU A 304 12.86 -7.68 10.04
CA LEU A 304 13.27 -7.63 8.64
C LEU A 304 13.66 -9.03 8.13
N ALA A 305 14.41 -9.79 8.93
CA ALA A 305 14.83 -11.16 8.61
C ALA A 305 13.67 -12.15 8.42
N ARG A 306 12.50 -11.88 9.00
CA ARG A 306 11.29 -12.70 8.78
C ARG A 306 10.83 -12.64 7.31
N TYR A 307 11.05 -11.52 6.65
CA TYR A 307 10.63 -11.28 5.26
C TYR A 307 11.78 -11.49 4.28
N MET A 308 12.94 -10.93 4.56
CA MET A 308 14.10 -10.90 3.67
C MET A 308 14.97 -12.16 3.77
N GLY A 309 14.95 -12.85 4.93
CA GLY A 309 15.92 -13.89 5.27
C GLY A 309 17.07 -13.34 6.12
N ARG A 310 17.69 -14.18 6.95
CA ARG A 310 18.73 -13.72 7.90
C ARG A 310 20.00 -13.23 7.21
N GLU A 311 20.48 -13.99 6.24
CA GLU A 311 21.69 -13.66 5.48
C GLU A 311 21.48 -12.40 4.65
N GLN A 312 20.39 -12.34 3.90
CA GLN A 312 20.03 -11.20 3.06
C GLN A 312 19.81 -9.93 3.87
N THR A 313 19.24 -10.03 5.06
CA THR A 313 19.09 -8.89 5.98
C THR A 313 20.45 -8.38 6.42
N HIS A 314 21.37 -9.28 6.79
CA HIS A 314 22.72 -8.89 7.18
C HIS A 314 23.45 -8.21 6.01
N GLU A 315 23.36 -8.74 4.81
CA GLU A 315 23.95 -8.14 3.61
C GLU A 315 23.39 -6.74 3.33
N TYR A 316 22.08 -6.57 3.40
CA TYR A 316 21.40 -5.29 3.20
C TYR A 316 21.83 -4.25 4.23
N LEU A 317 21.81 -4.58 5.51
CA LEU A 317 22.21 -3.65 6.59
C LEU A 317 23.70 -3.31 6.53
N THR A 318 24.56 -4.28 6.16
CA THR A 318 26.00 -4.06 5.98
C THR A 318 26.29 -3.15 4.79
N TYR A 319 25.54 -3.29 3.68
CA TYR A 319 25.66 -2.39 2.54
C TYR A 319 25.45 -0.93 2.96
N HIS A 320 24.41 -0.65 3.75
CA HIS A 320 24.14 0.72 4.23
C HIS A 320 25.11 1.22 5.30
N ALA A 321 25.58 0.35 6.20
CA ALA A 321 26.59 0.72 7.19
C ALA A 321 27.89 1.21 6.52
N ASN A 322 28.32 0.52 5.45
CA ASN A 322 29.53 0.87 4.71
C ASN A 322 29.35 2.12 3.82
N SER A 323 28.13 2.43 3.38
CA SER A 323 27.82 3.60 2.55
C SER A 323 27.82 4.91 3.34
N ASN A 324 27.54 4.86 4.65
CA ASN A 324 27.57 6.03 5.54
C ASN A 324 28.99 6.49 5.92
N HIS A 325 30.04 5.77 5.52
CA HIS A 325 31.45 6.11 5.77
C HIS A 325 32.19 6.68 4.55
N LYS A 326 31.48 6.94 3.46
CA LYS A 326 31.99 7.64 2.27
C LYS A 326 31.35 9.02 2.13
#